data_3805642648f1034783130545d49f50cc
#
_entry.id   3805642648f1034783130545d49f50cc
#
_cell.length_a   1.000
_cell.length_b   1.000
_cell.length_c   1.000
_cell.angle_alpha   90.00
_cell.angle_beta   90.00
_cell.angle_gamma   90.00
#
_symmetry.space_group_name_H-M   'P 1'
#
loop_
_entity.id
_entity.type
_entity.pdbx_description
1 polymer ?
#
loop_
_entity_poly.entity_id
_entity_poly.type
_entity_poly.pdbx_seq_one_letter_code
_entity_poly.pdbx_strand_id
1 'polypeptide(L)' 'MKYFVIATHWDDNRKTQVKYIAGQFDNYMNASLFKKAYNDHYKANAVIVEDFALING' A
#
# COMPACT_ATOMS: atom_id res chain seq x y z
N MET A 1 -6.68 3.17 15.35
CA MET A 1 -5.63 2.45 14.59
C MET A 1 -5.77 2.77 13.11
N LYS A 2 -4.66 2.96 12.44
CA LYS A 2 -4.68 3.29 11.02
C LYS A 2 -4.19 2.14 10.17
N TYR A 3 -4.73 2.09 8.96
CA TYR A 3 -4.35 1.06 7.98
C TYR A 3 -3.85 1.77 6.73
N PHE A 4 -2.71 1.34 6.26
CA PHE A 4 -2.08 1.93 5.07
C PHE A 4 -2.06 0.91 3.95
N VAL A 5 -2.41 1.34 2.75
CA VAL A 5 -2.25 0.50 1.56
C VAL A 5 -0.91 0.88 0.94
N ILE A 6 0.01 -0.07 0.96
CA ILE A 6 1.40 0.13 0.50
C ILE A 6 1.56 -0.53 -0.85
N ALA A 7 2.00 0.23 -1.83
CA ALA A 7 2.24 -0.28 -3.17
C ALA A 7 3.71 -0.15 -3.52
N THR A 8 4.14 -0.93 -4.50
CA THR A 8 5.52 -0.86 -4.98
C THR A 8 5.50 -0.61 -6.49
N HIS A 9 6.54 0.04 -6.98
CA HIS A 9 6.74 0.18 -8.41
C HIS A 9 8.24 0.22 -8.72
N TRP A 10 8.56 -0.05 -9.98
CA TRP A 10 9.94 -0.01 -10.45
C TRP A 10 10.36 1.44 -10.68
N ASP A 11 11.52 1.80 -10.16
CA ASP A 11 12.11 3.12 -10.37
C ASP A 11 13.30 2.98 -11.33
N ASP A 12 13.13 3.47 -12.56
CA ASP A 12 14.16 3.36 -13.59
C ASP A 12 15.43 4.12 -13.24
N ASN A 13 15.28 5.22 -12.51
CA ASN A 13 16.44 6.04 -12.13
C ASN A 13 17.32 5.33 -11.12
N ARG A 14 16.69 4.66 -10.17
CA ARG A 14 17.40 3.96 -9.08
C ARG A 14 17.64 2.49 -9.39
N LYS A 15 17.00 1.96 -10.44
CA LYS A 15 17.07 0.55 -10.83
C LYS A 15 16.66 -0.39 -9.70
N THR A 16 15.58 -0.04 -9.01
CA THR A 16 15.08 -0.84 -7.89
C THR A 16 13.58 -0.62 -7.70
N GLN A 17 12.98 -1.48 -6.90
CA GLN A 17 11.60 -1.31 -6.46
C GLN A 17 11.54 -0.28 -5.36
N VAL A 18 10.55 0.61 -5.42
CA VAL A 18 10.30 1.57 -4.35
C VAL A 18 8.90 1.38 -3.81
N LYS A 19 8.71 1.65 -2.52
CA LYS A 19 7.42 1.54 -1.85
C LYS A 19 6.85 2.92 -1.59
N TYR A 20 5.52 3.02 -1.63
CA TYR A 20 4.84 4.27 -1.31
C TYR A 20 3.47 3.99 -0.72
N ILE A 21 2.94 4.97 0.02
CA ILE A 21 1.60 4.86 0.60
C ILE A 21 0.60 5.27 -0.46
N ALA A 22 -0.21 4.31 -0.92
CA ALA A 22 -1.26 4.57 -1.91
C ALA A 22 -2.54 5.09 -1.28
N GLY A 23 -2.78 4.75 -0.01
CA GLY A 23 -3.97 5.20 0.70
C GLY A 23 -3.86 4.98 2.19
N GLN A 24 -4.67 5.70 2.97
CA GLN A 24 -4.69 5.62 4.42
C GLN A 24 -6.15 5.57 4.88
N PHE A 25 -6.44 4.67 5.80
CA PHE A 25 -7.82 4.41 6.24
C PHE A 25 -7.88 4.16 7.73
N ASP A 26 -9.05 4.46 8.32
CA ASP A 26 -9.28 4.27 9.75
C ASP A 26 -9.86 2.90 10.08
N ASN A 27 -10.36 2.17 9.07
CA ASN A 27 -10.83 0.82 9.31
C ASN A 27 -10.36 -0.12 8.19
N TYR A 28 -10.27 -1.39 8.56
CA TYR A 28 -9.73 -2.42 7.68
C TYR A 28 -10.60 -2.64 6.43
N MET A 29 -11.91 -2.59 6.59
CA MET A 29 -12.80 -2.85 5.47
C MET A 29 -12.59 -1.86 4.33
N ASN A 30 -12.49 -0.56 4.66
CA ASN A 30 -12.25 0.46 3.66
C ASN A 30 -10.88 0.30 3.00
N ALA A 31 -9.87 -0.04 3.80
CA ALA A 31 -8.53 -0.31 3.26
C ALA A 31 -8.56 -1.50 2.29
N SER A 32 -9.29 -2.55 2.65
CA SER A 32 -9.40 -3.74 1.83
C SER A 32 -10.10 -3.46 0.50
N LEU A 33 -11.18 -2.69 0.54
CA LEU A 33 -11.90 -2.32 -0.68
C LEU A 33 -11.02 -1.46 -1.60
N PHE A 34 -10.30 -0.52 -1.02
CA PHE A 34 -9.40 0.31 -1.79
C PHE A 34 -8.26 -0.53 -2.40
N LYS A 35 -7.68 -1.41 -1.59
CA LYS A 35 -6.58 -2.28 -2.07
C LYS A 35 -7.03 -3.10 -3.26
N LYS A 36 -8.20 -3.70 -3.18
CA LYS A 36 -8.73 -4.54 -4.26
C LYS A 36 -8.92 -3.73 -5.54
N ALA A 37 -9.54 -2.56 -5.43
CA ALA A 37 -9.77 -1.70 -6.59
C ALA A 37 -8.46 -1.21 -7.18
N TYR A 38 -7.52 -0.82 -6.31
CA TYR A 38 -6.20 -0.36 -6.75
C TYR A 38 -5.45 -1.44 -7.50
N ASN A 39 -5.43 -2.66 -6.94
CA ASN A 39 -4.70 -3.76 -7.57
C ASN A 39 -5.31 -4.15 -8.91
N ASP A 40 -6.65 -4.12 -9.00
CA ASP A 40 -7.33 -4.41 -10.26
C ASP A 40 -7.02 -3.35 -11.32
N HIS A 41 -7.09 -2.08 -10.92
CA HIS A 41 -6.93 -0.98 -11.86
C HIS A 41 -5.51 -0.88 -12.41
N TYR A 42 -4.52 -1.02 -11.52
CA TYR A 42 -3.11 -0.84 -11.88
C TYR A 42 -2.36 -2.14 -12.09
N LYS A 43 -3.04 -3.29 -11.94
CA LYS A 43 -2.39 -4.60 -11.99
C LYS A 43 -1.24 -4.69 -11.00
N ALA A 44 -1.48 -4.15 -9.81
CA ALA A 44 -0.46 -4.03 -8.77
C ALA A 44 -0.65 -5.10 -7.69
N ASN A 45 0.30 -5.15 -6.74
CA ASN A 45 0.27 -6.08 -5.61
C ASN A 45 0.39 -5.30 -4.30
N ALA A 46 -0.46 -4.30 -4.12
CA ALA A 46 -0.48 -3.52 -2.89
C ALA A 46 -0.91 -4.38 -1.71
N VAL A 47 -0.40 -4.05 -0.53
CA VAL A 47 -0.71 -4.77 0.71
C VAL A 47 -1.18 -3.78 1.77
N ILE A 48 -1.89 -4.30 2.80
CA ILE A 48 -2.35 -3.49 3.92
C ILE A 48 -1.36 -3.65 5.06
N VAL A 49 -0.94 -2.53 5.64
CA VAL A 49 0.01 -2.50 6.76
C VAL A 49 -0.62 -1.67 7.88
N GLU A 50 -0.57 -2.17 9.10
CA GLU A 50 -1.04 -1.42 10.26
C GLU A 50 0.02 -0.42 10.71
N ASP A 51 -0.46 0.61 11.39
CA ASP A 51 0.32 1.70 11.95
C ASP A 51 1.62 1.28 12.59
N PHE A 52 1.48 0.40 13.58
CA PHE A 52 2.63 0.03 14.38
C PHE A 52 3.67 -0.75 13.58
N ALA A 53 3.23 -1.43 12.52
CA ALA A 53 4.15 -2.17 11.66
C ALA A 53 5.04 -1.21 10.85
N LEU A 54 4.52 -0.03 10.50
CA LEU A 54 5.33 0.99 9.84
C LEU A 54 6.38 1.57 10.77
N ILE A 55 6.04 1.70 12.05
CA ILE A 55 6.97 2.22 13.04
C ILE A 55 8.11 1.24 13.29
N ASN A 56 7.78 -0.04 13.32
CA ASN A 56 8.74 -1.11 13.62
C ASN A 56 9.43 -1.67 12.38
N GLY A 57 8.84 -1.42 11.23
CA GLY A 57 9.37 -1.94 9.99
C GLY A 57 10.24 -0.98 9.26
#